data_265d1155db071ad0891f0225a16a92b8
#
_entry.id   265d1155db071ad0891f0225a16a92b8
#
_cell.length_a   1.000
_cell.length_b   1.000
_cell.length_c   1.000
_cell.angle_alpha   90.00
_cell.angle_beta   90.00
_cell.angle_gamma   90.00
#
_symmetry.space_group_name_H-M   'P 1'
#
loop_
_entity.id
_entity.type
_entity.pdbx_description
1 polymer ?
#
loop_
_entity_poly.entity_id
_entity_poly.type
_entity_poly.pdbx_seq_one_letter_code
_entity_poly.pdbx_strand_id
1 'polypeptide(L)'
;MLSSSLLLILTACQPAERENADLVFRYNEAAGISSLDPAFARNLSNIWAVSQLFNGLVELNDQMVVQPSLAKRWEIDEDGTLYRFFLRQDVRFHHDLSFSGSMGRPIRASDFIYSFGRIADPQTASPGAWVFNEVARRADGKLQIEAPNDSVLEIRLNRPFPPFLGILTMPYCALVMPEAVRELGQDYRRQPIGTGPFRFQYWKEGVKLVLRRNPFYFEEEDGQRLPYLEAVSISFIIDKQAAFLEFLKGKLDFMSGIDPSYKDELLTPEGELNAAYTAQIRLTTQPYLNTEYLGFMLNPASLDKGAFAVTDKKIRQAINYGFDRAKMIRFLRNNMGSPGTGGIIPRGLPGADTLGRIGYGYDPKQARRLLEEAGYPEGQGLPEITLSTTAEYLDVNKFIQHELSRIGIKLKMDVNPPAALKELKARAKLPFFRASWIADYPDAENYLSLFHSANFCPDGPNYAHYASQQFDELYAAAMKEADAARRAEIYYKMDSLVMEDAPVVILYYDEVMRFTGKNIRGLGSNPINQLNLKRVYKVRD
;
A
#
# COMPACT_ATOMS: atom_id res chain seq x y z
N MET A 1 -74.19 22.12 -32.28
CA MET A 1 -73.57 20.99 -31.63
C MET A 1 -72.06 21.14 -31.81
N LEU A 2 -71.40 21.71 -30.81
CA LEU A 2 -69.93 21.89 -30.79
C LEU A 2 -69.33 20.70 -30.06
N SER A 3 -68.50 19.93 -30.78
CA SER A 3 -67.72 18.82 -30.16
C SER A 3 -66.37 19.34 -29.77
N SER A 4 -66.11 19.47 -28.47
CA SER A 4 -64.81 19.82 -27.91
C SER A 4 -63.94 18.56 -27.77
N SER A 5 -62.93 18.44 -28.62
CA SER A 5 -61.87 17.42 -28.48
C SER A 5 -60.86 17.85 -27.42
N LEU A 6 -60.84 17.13 -26.30
CA LEU A 6 -59.87 17.30 -25.20
C LEU A 6 -58.56 16.58 -25.61
N LEU A 7 -57.54 17.34 -25.93
CA LEU A 7 -56.19 16.83 -26.22
C LEU A 7 -55.46 16.60 -24.91
N LEU A 8 -55.35 15.34 -24.49
CA LEU A 8 -54.47 14.93 -23.35
C LEU A 8 -53.01 15.02 -23.81
N ILE A 9 -52.30 16.01 -23.31
CA ILE A 9 -50.83 16.09 -23.39
C ILE A 9 -50.25 15.15 -22.32
N LEU A 10 -49.84 13.95 -22.73
CA LEU A 10 -49.00 13.06 -21.95
C LEU A 10 -47.58 13.66 -21.95
N THR A 11 -47.25 14.45 -20.97
CA THR A 11 -45.85 14.78 -20.64
C THR A 11 -45.18 13.50 -20.17
N ALA A 12 -44.44 12.86 -21.08
CA ALA A 12 -43.51 11.81 -20.72
C ALA A 12 -42.40 12.40 -19.87
N CYS A 13 -42.47 12.19 -18.56
CA CYS A 13 -41.31 12.31 -17.68
C CYS A 13 -40.27 11.30 -18.15
N GLN A 14 -39.37 11.70 -19.05
CA GLN A 14 -38.16 10.94 -19.34
C GLN A 14 -37.14 11.22 -18.22
N PRO A 15 -36.47 10.19 -17.76
CA PRO A 15 -35.78 10.24 -16.50
C PRO A 15 -34.43 10.94 -16.65
N ALA A 16 -34.26 12.04 -15.93
CA ALA A 16 -32.92 12.57 -15.56
C ALA A 16 -32.00 11.52 -14.94
N GLU A 17 -32.55 10.40 -14.45
CA GLU A 17 -31.80 9.27 -13.90
C GLU A 17 -30.99 8.47 -14.94
N ARG A 18 -31.34 8.46 -16.20
CA ARG A 18 -30.57 7.70 -17.23
C ARG A 18 -29.37 8.45 -17.76
N GLU A 19 -29.36 9.77 -17.80
CA GLU A 19 -28.18 10.54 -18.20
C GLU A 19 -27.06 10.47 -17.17
N ASN A 20 -27.38 10.43 -15.89
CA ASN A 20 -26.39 10.36 -14.79
C ASN A 20 -25.91 8.93 -14.49
N ALA A 21 -26.56 7.88 -14.97
CA ALA A 21 -26.15 6.49 -14.73
C ALA A 21 -24.78 6.16 -15.36
N ASP A 22 -24.42 6.80 -16.47
CA ASP A 22 -23.15 6.62 -17.17
C ASP A 22 -21.98 7.32 -16.47
N LEU A 23 -22.25 8.23 -15.54
CA LEU A 23 -21.23 8.97 -14.77
C LEU A 23 -20.95 8.37 -13.39
N VAL A 24 -21.45 7.16 -13.13
CA VAL A 24 -21.20 6.43 -11.88
C VAL A 24 -20.10 5.39 -12.07
N PHE A 25 -19.01 5.50 -11.33
CA PHE A 25 -17.97 4.48 -11.30
C PHE A 25 -18.33 3.38 -10.29
N ARG A 26 -18.30 2.12 -10.72
CA ARG A 26 -18.75 0.97 -9.93
C ARG A 26 -17.61 -0.02 -9.73
N TYR A 27 -17.31 -0.35 -8.49
CA TYR A 27 -16.37 -1.42 -8.18
C TYR A 27 -16.83 -2.25 -6.99
N ASN A 28 -16.21 -3.40 -6.81
CA ASN A 28 -16.48 -4.30 -5.70
C ASN A 28 -15.31 -4.35 -4.72
N GLU A 29 -15.62 -4.33 -3.42
CA GLU A 29 -14.63 -4.50 -2.34
C GLU A 29 -15.02 -5.72 -1.49
N ALA A 30 -14.49 -6.90 -1.88
CA ALA A 30 -14.85 -8.17 -1.24
C ALA A 30 -14.43 -8.26 0.25
N ALA A 31 -13.34 -7.59 0.63
CA ALA A 31 -12.87 -7.54 2.02
C ALA A 31 -13.77 -6.68 2.93
N GLY A 32 -14.67 -5.88 2.33
CA GLY A 32 -15.47 -4.91 3.04
C GLY A 32 -14.68 -3.68 3.49
N ILE A 33 -15.42 -2.66 3.92
CA ILE A 33 -14.89 -1.43 4.51
C ILE A 33 -15.32 -1.40 5.96
N SER A 34 -14.37 -1.23 6.88
CA SER A 34 -14.66 -1.20 8.32
C SER A 34 -14.80 0.21 8.88
N SER A 35 -14.18 1.18 8.23
CA SER A 35 -14.19 2.59 8.65
C SER A 35 -13.90 3.52 7.48
N LEU A 36 -14.60 4.66 7.45
CA LEU A 36 -14.30 5.79 6.57
C LEU A 36 -13.53 6.89 7.31
N ASP A 37 -13.17 6.69 8.57
CA ASP A 37 -12.34 7.59 9.35
C ASP A 37 -10.86 7.39 8.97
N PRO A 38 -10.13 8.45 8.54
CA PRO A 38 -8.72 8.37 8.19
C PRO A 38 -7.83 7.78 9.29
N ALA A 39 -8.18 7.97 10.56
CA ALA A 39 -7.45 7.42 11.70
C ALA A 39 -7.32 5.89 11.66
N PHE A 40 -8.20 5.20 10.93
CA PHE A 40 -8.27 3.73 10.84
C PHE A 40 -8.06 3.23 9.40
N ALA A 41 -7.49 4.03 8.51
CA ALA A 41 -7.22 3.68 7.12
C ALA A 41 -6.00 2.75 6.98
N ARG A 42 -6.06 1.55 7.58
CA ARG A 42 -4.94 0.61 7.68
C ARG A 42 -4.80 -0.32 6.48
N ASN A 43 -5.91 -0.73 5.89
CA ASN A 43 -5.94 -1.67 4.77
C ASN A 43 -6.39 -0.99 3.48
N LEU A 44 -6.08 -1.61 2.34
CA LEU A 44 -6.30 -1.02 1.02
C LEU A 44 -7.78 -0.69 0.77
N SER A 45 -8.71 -1.52 1.26
CA SER A 45 -10.16 -1.27 1.12
C SER A 45 -10.62 0.01 1.81
N ASN A 46 -10.13 0.29 3.02
CA ASN A 46 -10.40 1.54 3.73
C ASN A 46 -9.68 2.71 3.05
N ILE A 47 -8.40 2.52 2.67
CA ILE A 47 -7.56 3.54 2.02
C ILE A 47 -8.23 4.06 0.75
N TRP A 48 -8.72 3.17 -0.12
CA TRP A 48 -9.38 3.57 -1.37
C TRP A 48 -10.61 4.44 -1.14
N ALA A 49 -11.46 4.09 -0.19
CA ALA A 49 -12.65 4.87 0.13
C ALA A 49 -12.29 6.21 0.79
N VAL A 50 -11.38 6.20 1.77
CA VAL A 50 -10.91 7.40 2.49
C VAL A 50 -10.27 8.39 1.53
N SER A 51 -9.45 7.95 0.58
CA SER A 51 -8.78 8.81 -0.40
C SER A 51 -9.75 9.54 -1.35
N GLN A 52 -11.00 9.07 -1.51
CA GLN A 52 -12.02 9.79 -2.26
C GLN A 52 -12.67 10.91 -1.44
N LEU A 53 -12.65 10.80 -0.12
CA LEU A 53 -13.37 11.67 0.81
C LEU A 53 -12.49 12.77 1.42
N PHE A 54 -11.17 12.56 1.46
CA PHE A 54 -10.26 13.42 2.20
C PHE A 54 -9.03 13.79 1.37
N ASN A 55 -8.39 14.90 1.77
CA ASN A 55 -7.07 15.30 1.29
C ASN A 55 -6.11 15.49 2.48
N GLY A 56 -4.81 15.30 2.23
CA GLY A 56 -3.72 15.67 3.12
C GLY A 56 -3.08 17.01 2.76
N LEU A 57 -2.00 17.38 3.45
CA LEU A 57 -1.15 18.51 3.07
C LEU A 57 -0.60 18.38 1.67
N VAL A 58 -0.15 17.18 1.36
CA VAL A 58 0.47 16.75 0.10
C VAL A 58 -0.16 15.45 -0.38
N GLU A 59 0.02 15.13 -1.65
CA GLU A 59 -0.44 13.87 -2.25
C GLU A 59 0.63 13.29 -3.18
N LEU A 60 0.44 12.04 -3.62
CA LEU A 60 1.30 11.41 -4.63
C LEU A 60 0.66 11.49 -6.01
N ASN A 61 1.47 11.77 -7.02
CA ASN A 61 1.08 11.49 -8.41
C ASN A 61 1.31 10.01 -8.77
N ASP A 62 0.93 9.60 -9.99
CA ASP A 62 1.09 8.22 -10.45
C ASP A 62 2.57 7.78 -10.57
N GLN A 63 3.51 8.73 -10.64
CA GLN A 63 4.96 8.49 -10.64
C GLN A 63 5.57 8.48 -9.24
N MET A 64 4.74 8.45 -8.18
CA MET A 64 5.17 8.44 -6.78
C MET A 64 5.93 9.72 -6.35
N VAL A 65 5.75 10.82 -7.07
CA VAL A 65 6.32 12.12 -6.70
C VAL A 65 5.34 12.87 -5.81
N VAL A 66 5.83 13.39 -4.68
CA VAL A 66 5.05 14.22 -3.77
C VAL A 66 4.65 15.53 -4.45
N GLN A 67 3.35 15.82 -4.44
CA GLN A 67 2.75 16.99 -5.06
C GLN A 67 1.99 17.84 -4.02
N PRO A 68 1.81 19.16 -4.26
CA PRO A 68 0.90 19.99 -3.50
C PRO A 68 -0.53 19.41 -3.49
N SER A 69 -1.23 19.53 -2.33
CA SER A 69 -2.65 19.24 -2.19
C SER A 69 -3.31 20.36 -1.38
N LEU A 70 -3.63 20.19 -0.10
CA LEU A 70 -4.14 21.29 0.75
C LEU A 70 -3.06 22.35 1.06
N ALA A 71 -1.78 21.98 1.07
CA ALA A 71 -0.69 22.92 1.00
C ALA A 71 -0.35 23.21 -0.47
N LYS A 72 -0.34 24.49 -0.85
CA LYS A 72 0.05 24.93 -2.20
C LYS A 72 1.57 24.89 -2.42
N ARG A 73 2.36 24.93 -1.34
CA ARG A 73 3.82 24.80 -1.31
C ARG A 73 4.29 24.54 0.12
N TRP A 74 5.53 24.13 0.26
CA TRP A 74 6.22 24.00 1.56
C TRP A 74 7.66 24.46 1.47
N GLU A 75 8.26 24.70 2.63
CA GLU A 75 9.68 25.04 2.81
C GLU A 75 10.23 24.15 3.92
N ILE A 76 11.49 23.76 3.79
CA ILE A 76 12.23 23.00 4.79
C ILE A 76 13.45 23.83 5.16
N ASP A 77 13.74 23.96 6.46
CA ASP A 77 14.93 24.69 6.93
C ASP A 77 16.23 23.96 6.55
N GLU A 78 17.36 24.63 6.69
CA GLU A 78 18.68 24.10 6.34
C GLU A 78 19.06 22.85 7.16
N ASP A 79 18.56 22.77 8.41
CA ASP A 79 18.79 21.63 9.30
C ASP A 79 17.87 20.45 8.99
N GLY A 80 16.89 20.59 8.08
CA GLY A 80 15.94 19.54 7.72
C GLY A 80 14.98 19.15 8.83
N THR A 81 14.79 20.01 9.86
CA THR A 81 13.97 19.72 11.03
C THR A 81 12.70 20.52 11.12
N LEU A 82 12.59 21.66 10.43
CA LEU A 82 11.37 22.48 10.41
C LEU A 82 10.75 22.45 9.02
N TYR A 83 9.52 21.96 8.96
CA TYR A 83 8.69 21.94 7.76
C TYR A 83 7.62 23.00 7.89
N ARG A 84 7.57 23.98 6.97
CA ARG A 84 6.57 25.04 6.91
C ARG A 84 5.69 24.87 5.69
N PHE A 85 4.39 24.66 5.90
CA PHE A 85 3.40 24.46 4.84
C PHE A 85 2.54 25.70 4.69
N PHE A 86 2.32 26.15 3.44
CA PHE A 86 1.47 27.28 3.09
C PHE A 86 0.16 26.74 2.50
N LEU A 87 -0.92 26.85 3.25
CA LEU A 87 -2.20 26.26 2.91
C LEU A 87 -2.94 27.05 1.82
N ARG A 88 -3.75 26.36 1.04
CA ARG A 88 -4.74 26.93 0.15
C ARG A 88 -5.81 27.65 0.97
N GLN A 89 -6.38 28.72 0.40
CA GLN A 89 -7.43 29.51 1.04
C GLN A 89 -8.81 29.29 0.39
N ASP A 90 -8.83 28.57 -0.73
CA ASP A 90 -10.02 28.27 -1.55
C ASP A 90 -10.64 26.91 -1.22
N VAL A 91 -10.13 26.20 -0.23
CA VAL A 91 -10.62 24.86 0.16
C VAL A 91 -11.63 24.98 1.31
N ARG A 92 -12.71 24.19 1.19
CA ARG A 92 -13.76 24.04 2.20
C ARG A 92 -14.01 22.58 2.51
N PHE A 93 -14.45 22.31 3.74
CA PHE A 93 -15.02 21.00 4.07
C PHE A 93 -16.30 20.74 3.28
N HIS A 94 -16.64 19.45 3.14
CA HIS A 94 -17.89 19.06 2.48
C HIS A 94 -19.09 19.73 3.14
N HIS A 95 -20.04 20.15 2.30
CA HIS A 95 -21.35 20.57 2.78
C HIS A 95 -22.18 19.33 3.11
N ASP A 96 -22.66 19.22 4.34
CA ASP A 96 -23.55 18.18 4.81
C ASP A 96 -24.73 18.78 5.58
N LEU A 97 -25.95 18.54 5.10
CA LEU A 97 -27.18 19.06 5.69
C LEU A 97 -27.57 18.33 6.99
N SER A 98 -27.05 17.15 7.24
CA SER A 98 -27.32 16.38 8.46
C SER A 98 -26.51 16.84 9.67
N PHE A 99 -25.50 17.69 9.44
CA PHE A 99 -24.63 18.21 10.47
C PHE A 99 -24.93 19.69 10.73
N SER A 100 -25.29 20.03 11.97
CA SER A 100 -25.65 21.39 12.35
C SER A 100 -24.44 22.33 12.26
N GLY A 101 -24.47 23.28 11.33
CA GLY A 101 -23.41 24.27 11.10
C GLY A 101 -22.47 23.99 9.94
N SER A 102 -22.66 22.92 9.18
CA SER A 102 -21.80 22.58 8.06
C SER A 102 -22.21 23.24 6.74
N MET A 103 -22.13 24.54 6.67
CA MET A 103 -22.13 25.26 5.38
C MET A 103 -20.78 25.12 4.65
N GLY A 104 -20.02 24.03 4.90
CA GLY A 104 -18.71 23.83 4.30
C GLY A 104 -17.74 24.96 4.65
N ARG A 105 -17.39 25.14 5.94
CA ARG A 105 -16.45 26.20 6.34
C ARG A 105 -15.07 26.04 5.71
N PRO A 106 -14.30 27.13 5.50
CA PRO A 106 -12.91 27.06 5.06
C PRO A 106 -12.06 26.21 6.01
N ILE A 107 -11.03 25.55 5.48
CA ILE A 107 -10.00 24.89 6.28
C ILE A 107 -9.09 25.93 6.96
N ARG A 108 -8.45 25.51 8.06
CA ARG A 108 -7.47 26.31 8.80
C ARG A 108 -6.27 25.45 9.20
N ALA A 109 -5.13 26.08 9.42
CA ALA A 109 -3.93 25.38 9.91
C ALA A 109 -4.17 24.69 11.27
N SER A 110 -5.00 25.27 12.13
CA SER A 110 -5.39 24.64 13.41
C SER A 110 -6.16 23.33 13.26
N ASP A 111 -6.84 23.10 12.12
CA ASP A 111 -7.52 21.82 11.86
C ASP A 111 -6.52 20.68 11.67
N PHE A 112 -5.34 20.95 11.11
CA PHE A 112 -4.24 19.99 11.02
C PHE A 112 -3.63 19.67 12.38
N ILE A 113 -3.49 20.67 13.28
CA ILE A 113 -3.03 20.41 14.65
C ILE A 113 -3.97 19.42 15.34
N TYR A 114 -5.27 19.60 15.17
CA TYR A 114 -6.27 18.67 15.70
C TYR A 114 -6.16 17.28 15.04
N SER A 115 -6.14 17.24 13.71
CA SER A 115 -6.12 15.98 12.95
C SER A 115 -4.91 15.12 13.30
N PHE A 116 -3.71 15.71 13.31
CA PHE A 116 -2.46 15.02 13.62
C PHE A 116 -2.33 14.67 15.11
N GLY A 117 -2.75 15.60 15.98
CA GLY A 117 -2.82 15.36 17.42
C GLY A 117 -3.72 14.16 17.76
N ARG A 118 -4.87 14.03 17.07
CA ARG A 118 -5.80 12.92 17.23
C ARG A 118 -5.16 11.58 16.84
N ILE A 119 -4.38 11.52 15.75
CA ILE A 119 -3.69 10.28 15.34
C ILE A 119 -2.63 9.87 16.39
N ALA A 120 -1.91 10.85 16.95
CA ALA A 120 -0.88 10.62 17.95
C ALA A 120 -1.43 10.38 19.36
N ASP A 121 -2.72 10.60 19.60
CA ASP A 121 -3.37 10.41 20.89
C ASP A 121 -3.60 8.90 21.16
N PRO A 122 -3.05 8.36 22.26
CA PRO A 122 -3.30 6.97 22.65
C PRO A 122 -4.78 6.62 22.82
N GLN A 123 -5.64 7.58 23.19
CA GLN A 123 -7.08 7.36 23.33
C GLN A 123 -7.77 7.06 22.00
N THR A 124 -7.26 7.60 20.89
CA THR A 124 -7.76 7.26 19.54
C THR A 124 -7.38 5.84 19.15
N ALA A 125 -6.29 5.29 19.71
CA ALA A 125 -5.76 3.97 19.37
C ALA A 125 -5.58 3.76 17.85
N SER A 126 -5.14 4.82 17.15
CA SER A 126 -4.91 4.77 15.71
C SER A 126 -3.74 3.84 15.39
N PRO A 127 -3.90 2.87 14.46
CA PRO A 127 -2.77 2.09 13.97
C PRO A 127 -1.74 2.93 13.20
N GLY A 128 -2.10 4.18 12.84
CA GLY A 128 -1.24 5.15 12.17
C GLY A 128 -0.47 6.08 13.11
N ALA A 129 -0.51 5.88 14.43
CA ALA A 129 0.16 6.79 15.39
C ALA A 129 1.68 6.94 15.12
N TRP A 130 2.31 5.91 14.56
CA TRP A 130 3.73 5.87 14.23
C TRP A 130 4.16 6.92 13.19
N VAL A 131 3.26 7.41 12.34
CA VAL A 131 3.59 8.39 11.28
C VAL A 131 4.13 9.71 11.84
N PHE A 132 3.89 9.98 13.14
CA PHE A 132 4.38 11.15 13.86
C PHE A 132 5.49 10.85 14.87
N ASN A 133 6.14 9.69 14.81
CA ASN A 133 7.22 9.34 15.75
C ASN A 133 8.42 10.28 15.65
N GLU A 134 8.72 10.78 14.45
CA GLU A 134 9.82 11.73 14.24
C GLU A 134 9.41 13.19 14.53
N VAL A 135 8.14 13.47 14.75
CA VAL A 135 7.69 14.81 15.14
C VAL A 135 8.06 15.08 16.60
N ALA A 136 8.72 16.20 16.85
CA ALA A 136 9.10 16.62 18.19
C ALA A 136 7.87 16.79 19.08
N ARG A 137 8.06 16.63 20.38
CA ARG A 137 7.00 16.80 21.38
C ARG A 137 7.29 17.97 22.30
N ARG A 138 6.25 18.67 22.68
CA ARG A 138 6.27 19.72 23.70
C ARG A 138 6.37 19.10 25.10
N ALA A 139 6.60 19.94 26.11
CA ALA A 139 6.66 19.51 27.50
C ALA A 139 5.34 18.87 28.00
N ASP A 140 4.18 19.22 27.39
CA ASP A 140 2.87 18.64 27.68
C ASP A 140 2.62 17.31 26.93
N GLY A 141 3.62 16.79 26.22
CA GLY A 141 3.56 15.53 25.46
C GLY A 141 2.91 15.64 24.08
N LYS A 142 2.31 16.78 23.73
CA LYS A 142 1.69 17.00 22.42
C LYS A 142 2.75 17.18 21.33
N LEU A 143 2.36 16.90 20.08
CA LEU A 143 3.19 17.15 18.92
C LEU A 143 3.58 18.64 18.83
N GLN A 144 4.83 18.91 18.47
CA GLN A 144 5.32 20.27 18.24
C GLN A 144 4.92 20.74 16.84
N ILE A 145 3.63 21.07 16.72
CA ILE A 145 3.00 21.58 15.52
C ILE A 145 2.37 22.92 15.87
N GLU A 146 2.61 23.93 15.05
CA GLU A 146 2.16 25.29 15.28
C GLU A 146 1.43 25.85 14.08
N ALA A 147 0.47 26.75 14.34
CA ALA A 147 -0.26 27.50 13.34
C ALA A 147 -0.07 28.99 13.62
N PRO A 148 1.00 29.62 13.09
CA PRO A 148 1.23 31.05 13.28
C PRO A 148 0.05 31.91 12.81
N ASN A 149 -0.70 31.43 11.84
CA ASN A 149 -1.97 31.97 11.36
C ASN A 149 -2.80 30.87 10.67
N ASP A 150 -4.00 31.20 10.19
CA ASP A 150 -4.92 30.24 9.57
C ASP A 150 -4.40 29.59 8.30
N SER A 151 -3.35 30.13 7.68
CA SER A 151 -2.81 29.67 6.39
C SER A 151 -1.39 29.08 6.45
N VAL A 152 -0.76 29.07 7.62
CA VAL A 152 0.60 28.54 7.79
C VAL A 152 0.61 27.48 8.88
N LEU A 153 1.14 26.32 8.56
CA LEU A 153 1.37 25.21 9.49
C LEU A 153 2.87 24.93 9.58
N GLU A 154 3.40 24.85 10.78
CA GLU A 154 4.79 24.50 11.05
C GLU A 154 4.85 23.19 11.82
N ILE A 155 5.70 22.25 11.35
CA ILE A 155 5.93 20.95 11.97
C ILE A 155 7.42 20.81 12.25
N ARG A 156 7.79 20.57 13.51
CA ARG A 156 9.17 20.37 13.92
C ARG A 156 9.45 18.89 14.17
N LEU A 157 10.54 18.39 13.58
CA LEU A 157 11.04 17.04 13.78
C LEU A 157 12.11 17.01 14.86
N ASN A 158 12.32 15.83 15.47
CA ASN A 158 13.40 15.57 16.43
C ASN A 158 14.78 15.56 15.76
N ARG A 159 14.83 15.20 14.47
CA ARG A 159 16.04 15.07 13.64
C ARG A 159 15.67 15.21 12.18
N PRO A 160 16.63 15.46 11.28
CA PRO A 160 16.37 15.38 9.84
C PRO A 160 15.81 14.01 9.48
N PHE A 161 14.71 14.00 8.70
CA PHE A 161 14.07 12.77 8.25
C PHE A 161 13.47 12.96 6.86
N PRO A 162 14.24 12.81 5.78
CA PRO A 162 13.81 13.04 4.41
C PRO A 162 12.54 12.30 3.98
N PRO A 163 12.23 11.06 4.46
CA PRO A 163 10.99 10.38 4.13
C PRO A 163 9.70 11.06 4.64
N PHE A 164 9.80 12.06 5.52
CA PHE A 164 8.64 12.65 6.20
C PHE A 164 7.58 13.22 5.24
N LEU A 165 7.98 13.88 4.14
CA LEU A 165 7.02 14.34 3.13
C LEU A 165 6.24 13.19 2.49
N GLY A 166 6.90 12.06 2.24
CA GLY A 166 6.27 10.85 1.75
C GLY A 166 5.26 10.29 2.76
N ILE A 167 5.61 10.28 4.04
CA ILE A 167 4.70 9.87 5.12
C ILE A 167 3.45 10.75 5.17
N LEU A 168 3.59 12.07 4.98
CA LEU A 168 2.46 13.00 4.98
C LEU A 168 1.46 12.78 3.83
N THR A 169 1.80 11.97 2.82
CA THR A 169 0.87 11.57 1.76
C THR A 169 -0.06 10.42 2.19
N MET A 170 0.24 9.75 3.30
CA MET A 170 -0.57 8.63 3.79
C MET A 170 -1.96 9.08 4.25
N PRO A 171 -3.00 8.26 4.06
CA PRO A 171 -4.36 8.60 4.47
C PRO A 171 -4.52 8.95 5.95
N TYR A 172 -3.66 8.44 6.83
CA TYR A 172 -3.62 8.83 8.25
C TYR A 172 -3.39 10.34 8.45
N CYS A 173 -2.66 10.97 7.52
CA CYS A 173 -2.33 12.40 7.55
C CYS A 173 -3.39 13.29 6.88
N ALA A 174 -4.58 12.73 6.60
CA ALA A 174 -5.68 13.48 6.03
C ALA A 174 -6.30 14.45 7.02
N LEU A 175 -6.81 15.57 6.48
CA LEU A 175 -7.49 16.60 7.24
C LEU A 175 -8.92 16.17 7.59
N VAL A 176 -9.28 16.20 8.87
CA VAL A 176 -10.64 15.97 9.36
C VAL A 176 -11.24 17.26 9.92
N MET A 177 -12.56 17.38 9.86
CA MET A 177 -13.29 18.50 10.48
C MET A 177 -13.42 18.27 11.99
N PRO A 178 -12.74 19.05 12.85
CA PRO A 178 -12.73 18.83 14.30
C PRO A 178 -14.12 18.81 14.94
N GLU A 179 -15.01 19.67 14.48
CA GLU A 179 -16.38 19.77 14.99
C GLU A 179 -17.18 18.51 14.70
N ALA A 180 -17.07 17.99 13.46
CA ALA A 180 -17.77 16.78 13.05
C ALA A 180 -17.27 15.53 13.83
N VAL A 181 -15.95 15.43 14.05
CA VAL A 181 -15.39 14.33 14.85
C VAL A 181 -15.92 14.37 16.29
N ARG A 182 -16.00 15.57 16.91
CA ARG A 182 -16.49 15.70 18.29
C ARG A 182 -17.99 15.42 18.40
N GLU A 183 -18.80 15.90 17.44
CA GLU A 183 -20.25 15.76 17.46
C GLU A 183 -20.69 14.32 17.16
N LEU A 184 -20.09 13.70 16.14
CA LEU A 184 -20.45 12.36 15.71
C LEU A 184 -19.77 11.24 16.55
N GLY A 185 -18.65 11.53 17.21
CA GLY A 185 -17.94 10.57 18.03
C GLY A 185 -17.62 9.30 17.23
N GLN A 186 -18.14 8.15 17.70
CA GLN A 186 -17.93 6.85 17.04
C GLN A 186 -18.64 6.72 15.69
N ASP A 187 -19.69 7.50 15.44
CA ASP A 187 -20.43 7.48 14.17
C ASP A 187 -19.68 8.22 13.06
N TYR A 188 -18.63 9.00 13.39
CA TYR A 188 -17.78 9.64 12.40
C TYR A 188 -17.20 8.64 11.38
N ARG A 189 -16.91 7.41 11.79
CA ARG A 189 -16.48 6.34 10.89
C ARG A 189 -17.47 6.01 9.78
N ARG A 190 -18.76 6.35 9.95
CA ARG A 190 -19.86 6.09 9.01
C ARG A 190 -20.36 7.31 8.27
N GLN A 191 -20.12 8.49 8.83
CA GLN A 191 -20.59 9.77 8.30
C GLN A 191 -19.43 10.78 8.28
N PRO A 192 -18.39 10.52 7.47
CA PRO A 192 -17.21 11.36 7.45
C PRO A 192 -17.48 12.68 6.71
N ILE A 193 -16.90 13.76 7.21
CA ILE A 193 -16.84 15.06 6.55
C ILE A 193 -15.39 15.40 6.27
N GLY A 194 -15.01 15.41 4.98
CA GLY A 194 -13.67 15.70 4.50
C GLY A 194 -13.64 16.89 3.55
N THR A 195 -12.60 16.93 2.71
CA THR A 195 -12.36 17.96 1.69
C THR A 195 -12.24 17.39 0.29
N GLY A 196 -12.33 16.05 0.16
CA GLY A 196 -12.02 15.29 -1.03
C GLY A 196 -12.91 15.53 -2.25
N PRO A 197 -12.56 14.91 -3.39
CA PRO A 197 -13.31 15.06 -4.65
C PRO A 197 -14.74 14.48 -4.58
N PHE A 198 -14.95 13.54 -3.71
CA PHE A 198 -16.29 13.00 -3.44
C PHE A 198 -16.65 13.21 -1.98
N ARG A 199 -17.96 13.30 -1.70
CA ARG A 199 -18.55 13.39 -0.38
C ARG A 199 -19.38 12.16 -0.06
N PHE A 200 -19.50 11.83 1.20
CA PHE A 200 -20.35 10.75 1.69
C PHE A 200 -21.81 10.99 1.30
N GLN A 201 -22.48 9.93 0.84
CA GLN A 201 -23.91 9.96 0.54
C GLN A 201 -24.68 8.91 1.34
N TYR A 202 -24.20 7.66 1.33
CA TYR A 202 -24.95 6.54 1.90
C TYR A 202 -24.03 5.34 2.10
N TRP A 203 -24.17 4.67 3.23
CA TRP A 203 -23.49 3.41 3.50
C TRP A 203 -24.39 2.42 4.24
N LYS A 204 -24.69 1.27 3.62
CA LYS A 204 -25.25 0.08 4.23
C LYS A 204 -24.16 -0.97 4.28
N GLU A 205 -23.64 -1.21 5.49
CA GLU A 205 -22.54 -2.15 5.72
C GLU A 205 -22.83 -3.52 5.10
N GLY A 206 -21.82 -4.13 4.47
CA GLY A 206 -21.94 -5.41 3.77
C GLY A 206 -22.81 -5.41 2.50
N VAL A 207 -23.40 -4.27 2.12
CA VAL A 207 -24.26 -4.17 0.95
C VAL A 207 -23.73 -3.15 -0.06
N LYS A 208 -23.63 -1.87 0.34
CA LYS A 208 -23.29 -0.80 -0.59
C LYS A 208 -22.82 0.46 0.11
N LEU A 209 -21.78 1.09 -0.46
CA LEU A 209 -21.35 2.45 -0.14
C LEU A 209 -21.47 3.31 -1.40
N VAL A 210 -22.04 4.51 -1.25
CA VAL A 210 -22.17 5.49 -2.34
C VAL A 210 -21.54 6.80 -1.92
N LEU A 211 -20.66 7.31 -2.76
CA LEU A 211 -20.05 8.63 -2.65
C LEU A 211 -20.54 9.49 -3.80
N ARG A 212 -20.83 10.75 -3.59
CA ARG A 212 -21.25 11.71 -4.60
C ARG A 212 -20.19 12.75 -4.87
N ARG A 213 -20.18 13.29 -6.09
CA ARG A 213 -19.36 14.41 -6.51
C ARG A 213 -19.40 15.55 -5.49
N ASN A 214 -18.25 16.10 -5.17
CA ASN A 214 -18.13 17.38 -4.48
C ASN A 214 -18.12 18.51 -5.53
N PRO A 215 -19.21 19.27 -5.70
CA PRO A 215 -19.28 20.32 -6.73
C PRO A 215 -18.38 21.52 -6.43
N PHE A 216 -17.85 21.62 -5.20
CA PHE A 216 -16.97 22.68 -4.72
C PHE A 216 -15.53 22.22 -4.54
N TYR A 217 -15.15 21.09 -5.15
CA TYR A 217 -13.78 20.61 -5.08
C TYR A 217 -12.82 21.64 -5.70
N PHE A 218 -11.66 21.83 -5.09
CA PHE A 218 -10.77 22.96 -5.40
C PHE A 218 -9.89 22.75 -6.64
N GLU A 219 -9.75 21.52 -7.12
CA GLU A 219 -8.93 21.23 -8.30
C GLU A 219 -9.73 21.39 -9.59
N GLU A 220 -9.06 21.97 -10.59
CA GLU A 220 -9.53 22.12 -11.96
C GLU A 220 -8.46 21.61 -12.92
N GLU A 221 -8.86 21.00 -14.01
CA GLU A 221 -8.02 20.52 -15.10
C GLU A 221 -8.67 20.90 -16.42
N ASP A 222 -7.89 21.53 -17.31
CA ASP A 222 -8.38 22.02 -18.62
C ASP A 222 -9.65 22.90 -18.52
N GLY A 223 -9.77 23.71 -17.47
CA GLY A 223 -10.92 24.58 -17.23
C GLY A 223 -12.17 23.86 -16.71
N GLN A 224 -12.07 22.59 -16.39
CA GLN A 224 -13.16 21.79 -15.80
C GLN A 224 -12.83 21.41 -14.36
N ARG A 225 -13.83 21.58 -13.49
CA ARG A 225 -13.70 21.21 -12.09
C ARG A 225 -13.80 19.70 -11.89
N LEU A 226 -12.80 19.13 -11.21
CA LEU A 226 -12.80 17.75 -10.79
C LEU A 226 -13.83 17.51 -9.66
N PRO A 227 -14.26 16.25 -9.43
CA PRO A 227 -14.07 15.07 -10.28
C PRO A 227 -15.00 15.10 -11.49
N TYR A 228 -14.69 14.35 -12.55
CA TYR A 228 -15.54 14.23 -13.71
C TYR A 228 -16.76 13.33 -13.49
N LEU A 229 -16.64 12.35 -12.59
CA LEU A 229 -17.72 11.42 -12.21
C LEU A 229 -18.73 12.10 -11.28
N GLU A 230 -20.02 11.72 -11.40
CA GLU A 230 -21.07 12.18 -10.48
C GLU A 230 -21.15 11.34 -9.20
N ALA A 231 -20.75 10.07 -9.26
CA ALA A 231 -20.75 9.20 -8.09
C ALA A 231 -19.78 8.04 -8.21
N VAL A 232 -19.40 7.51 -7.04
CA VAL A 232 -18.71 6.22 -6.87
C VAL A 232 -19.64 5.28 -6.11
N SER A 233 -19.84 4.07 -6.63
CA SER A 233 -20.69 3.04 -6.03
C SER A 233 -19.85 1.79 -5.75
N ILE A 234 -19.72 1.43 -4.49
CA ILE A 234 -18.93 0.31 -4.00
C ILE A 234 -19.87 -0.78 -3.51
N SER A 235 -19.78 -1.97 -4.09
CA SER A 235 -20.49 -3.17 -3.64
C SER A 235 -19.58 -4.05 -2.77
N PHE A 236 -20.19 -4.99 -2.02
CA PHE A 236 -19.49 -5.87 -1.08
C PHE A 236 -19.81 -7.34 -1.37
N ILE A 237 -19.62 -7.76 -2.63
CA ILE A 237 -19.80 -9.16 -3.04
C ILE A 237 -18.58 -9.94 -2.56
N ILE A 238 -18.78 -10.85 -1.60
CA ILE A 238 -17.69 -11.62 -0.96
C ILE A 238 -17.17 -12.70 -1.92
N ASP A 239 -18.06 -13.36 -2.65
CA ASP A 239 -17.70 -14.39 -3.61
C ASP A 239 -16.99 -13.75 -4.81
N LYS A 240 -15.71 -14.08 -4.97
CA LYS A 240 -14.86 -13.49 -6.00
C LYS A 240 -15.28 -13.90 -7.42
N GLN A 241 -15.79 -15.12 -7.59
CA GLN A 241 -16.30 -15.59 -8.89
C GLN A 241 -17.58 -14.83 -9.27
N ALA A 242 -18.50 -14.61 -8.32
CA ALA A 242 -19.69 -13.81 -8.56
C ALA A 242 -19.34 -12.36 -8.92
N ALA A 243 -18.38 -11.74 -8.21
CA ALA A 243 -17.90 -10.39 -8.52
C ALA A 243 -17.27 -10.32 -9.93
N PHE A 244 -16.48 -11.33 -10.31
CA PHE A 244 -15.91 -11.43 -11.65
C PHE A 244 -16.99 -11.53 -12.73
N LEU A 245 -18.03 -12.33 -12.52
CA LEU A 245 -19.15 -12.44 -13.47
C LEU A 245 -19.93 -11.10 -13.59
N GLU A 246 -20.12 -10.35 -12.51
CA GLU A 246 -20.73 -9.02 -12.56
C GLU A 246 -19.85 -7.99 -13.31
N PHE A 247 -18.52 -8.12 -13.20
CA PHE A 247 -17.58 -7.32 -14.00
C PHE A 247 -17.69 -7.65 -15.50
N LEU A 248 -17.72 -8.93 -15.89
CA LEU A 248 -17.89 -9.36 -17.28
C LEU A 248 -19.23 -8.88 -17.89
N LYS A 249 -20.29 -8.78 -17.07
CA LYS A 249 -21.59 -8.24 -17.49
C LYS A 249 -21.62 -6.70 -17.59
N GLY A 250 -20.51 -6.01 -17.33
CA GLY A 250 -20.42 -4.55 -17.34
C GLY A 250 -21.15 -3.86 -16.17
N LYS A 251 -21.52 -4.61 -15.11
CA LYS A 251 -22.14 -4.03 -13.91
C LYS A 251 -21.10 -3.45 -12.94
N LEU A 252 -19.84 -3.84 -13.07
CA LEU A 252 -18.68 -3.25 -12.43
C LEU A 252 -17.77 -2.66 -13.52
N ASP A 253 -17.16 -1.53 -13.24
CA ASP A 253 -16.29 -0.79 -14.15
C ASP A 253 -14.81 -1.14 -13.95
N PHE A 254 -14.47 -1.72 -12.78
CA PHE A 254 -13.12 -1.92 -12.34
C PHE A 254 -12.98 -3.15 -11.44
N MET A 255 -11.85 -3.83 -11.61
CA MET A 255 -11.39 -4.91 -10.75
C MET A 255 -9.87 -4.80 -10.58
N SER A 256 -9.37 -4.99 -9.36
CA SER A 256 -7.93 -5.00 -9.06
C SER A 256 -7.50 -6.37 -8.59
N GLY A 257 -6.34 -6.82 -9.09
CA GLY A 257 -5.81 -8.15 -8.82
C GLY A 257 -6.55 -9.24 -9.57
N ILE A 258 -6.10 -10.47 -9.37
CA ILE A 258 -6.69 -11.66 -9.98
C ILE A 258 -6.74 -12.79 -8.94
N ASP A 259 -7.82 -13.55 -8.94
CA ASP A 259 -7.96 -14.71 -8.07
C ASP A 259 -7.56 -16.00 -8.80
N PRO A 260 -6.88 -16.93 -8.14
CA PRO A 260 -6.50 -18.22 -8.76
C PRO A 260 -7.66 -19.00 -9.37
N SER A 261 -8.90 -18.80 -8.88
CA SER A 261 -10.09 -19.53 -9.36
C SER A 261 -10.50 -19.19 -10.80
N TYR A 262 -10.12 -18.01 -11.31
CA TYR A 262 -10.43 -17.55 -12.67
C TYR A 262 -9.24 -16.97 -13.44
N LYS A 263 -8.02 -17.09 -12.91
CA LYS A 263 -6.83 -16.53 -13.56
C LYS A 263 -6.59 -17.11 -14.97
N ASP A 264 -6.75 -18.42 -15.14
CA ASP A 264 -6.51 -19.11 -16.40
C ASP A 264 -7.63 -18.86 -17.42
N GLU A 265 -8.78 -18.40 -16.99
CA GLU A 265 -9.84 -17.91 -17.88
C GLU A 265 -9.52 -16.51 -18.42
N LEU A 266 -9.06 -15.61 -17.54
CA LEU A 266 -8.86 -14.20 -17.86
C LEU A 266 -7.48 -13.91 -18.48
N LEU A 267 -6.45 -14.68 -18.12
CA LEU A 267 -5.05 -14.51 -18.57
C LEU A 267 -4.53 -15.73 -19.34
N THR A 268 -3.66 -15.44 -20.31
CA THR A 268 -2.81 -16.47 -20.93
C THR A 268 -1.71 -16.93 -19.95
N PRO A 269 -1.02 -18.06 -20.25
CA PRO A 269 0.15 -18.47 -19.48
C PRO A 269 1.29 -17.43 -19.44
N GLU A 270 1.32 -16.50 -20.40
CA GLU A 270 2.28 -15.40 -20.49
C GLU A 270 1.87 -14.18 -19.66
N GLY A 271 0.69 -14.19 -19.01
CA GLY A 271 0.15 -13.11 -18.21
C GLY A 271 -0.57 -12.02 -19.00
N GLU A 272 -0.83 -12.25 -20.28
CA GLU A 272 -1.57 -11.34 -21.13
C GLU A 272 -3.09 -11.56 -21.02
N LEU A 273 -3.89 -10.53 -21.31
CA LEU A 273 -5.33 -10.67 -21.33
C LEU A 273 -5.77 -11.63 -22.44
N ASN A 274 -6.59 -12.63 -22.09
CA ASN A 274 -7.13 -13.58 -23.06
C ASN A 274 -7.89 -12.84 -24.18
N ALA A 275 -7.65 -13.25 -25.43
CA ALA A 275 -8.21 -12.63 -26.63
C ALA A 275 -9.75 -12.53 -26.62
N ALA A 276 -10.44 -13.47 -25.95
CA ALA A 276 -11.90 -13.47 -25.82
C ALA A 276 -12.43 -12.20 -25.12
N TYR A 277 -11.62 -11.53 -24.29
CA TYR A 277 -12.02 -10.37 -23.49
C TYR A 277 -11.46 -9.04 -24.00
N THR A 278 -10.52 -9.06 -24.94
CA THR A 278 -9.84 -7.86 -25.44
C THR A 278 -10.76 -6.83 -26.09
N ALA A 279 -11.96 -7.23 -26.56
CA ALA A 279 -12.96 -6.32 -27.09
C ALA A 279 -13.62 -5.45 -26.01
N GLN A 280 -13.77 -5.95 -24.78
CA GLN A 280 -14.57 -5.33 -23.72
C GLN A 280 -13.71 -4.83 -22.55
N ILE A 281 -12.58 -5.47 -22.29
CA ILE A 281 -11.73 -5.25 -21.12
C ILE A 281 -10.37 -4.67 -21.55
N ARG A 282 -9.81 -3.82 -20.71
CA ARG A 282 -8.42 -3.38 -20.74
C ARG A 282 -7.72 -3.90 -19.50
N LEU A 283 -6.57 -4.54 -19.70
CA LEU A 283 -5.63 -4.86 -18.64
C LEU A 283 -4.53 -3.80 -18.60
N THR A 284 -4.25 -3.27 -17.42
CA THR A 284 -3.09 -2.42 -17.13
C THR A 284 -2.27 -3.08 -16.03
N THR A 285 -0.98 -3.27 -16.28
CA THR A 285 -0.03 -3.84 -15.32
C THR A 285 1.07 -2.82 -15.02
N GLN A 286 1.59 -2.87 -13.82
CA GLN A 286 2.76 -2.09 -13.42
C GLN A 286 3.44 -2.73 -12.21
N PRO A 287 4.73 -2.44 -11.96
CA PRO A 287 5.40 -2.86 -10.73
C PRO A 287 4.59 -2.46 -9.50
N TYR A 288 4.48 -3.37 -8.53
CA TYR A 288 3.90 -3.10 -7.22
C TYR A 288 5.04 -3.00 -6.20
N LEU A 289 4.99 -1.99 -5.35
CA LEU A 289 5.96 -1.86 -4.26
C LEU A 289 5.65 -2.90 -3.17
N ASN A 290 5.68 -4.16 -3.56
CA ASN A 290 5.55 -5.34 -2.72
C ASN A 290 6.69 -6.30 -3.02
N THR A 291 7.52 -6.57 -2.02
CA THR A 291 8.56 -7.59 -2.07
C THR A 291 8.12 -8.80 -1.27
N GLU A 292 7.97 -9.95 -1.94
CA GLU A 292 7.70 -11.23 -1.32
C GLU A 292 9.01 -11.91 -0.97
N TYR A 293 9.16 -12.33 0.29
CA TYR A 293 10.41 -12.91 0.76
C TYR A 293 10.21 -13.97 1.85
N LEU A 294 11.25 -14.76 2.09
CA LEU A 294 11.38 -15.59 3.29
C LEU A 294 12.43 -14.93 4.19
N GLY A 295 12.18 -14.85 5.49
CA GLY A 295 13.08 -14.25 6.48
C GLY A 295 13.66 -15.29 7.42
N PHE A 296 14.93 -15.12 7.80
CA PHE A 296 15.61 -15.92 8.79
C PHE A 296 15.74 -15.17 10.11
N MET A 297 15.48 -15.86 11.23
CA MET A 297 15.82 -15.35 12.56
C MET A 297 17.31 -15.58 12.83
N LEU A 298 18.08 -14.51 12.98
CA LEU A 298 19.53 -14.59 13.13
C LEU A 298 20.00 -14.62 14.58
N ASN A 299 19.12 -14.30 15.54
CA ASN A 299 19.46 -14.32 16.96
C ASN A 299 19.35 -15.73 17.54
N PRO A 300 20.48 -16.40 17.86
CA PRO A 300 20.49 -17.77 18.37
C PRO A 300 19.72 -17.94 19.69
N ALA A 301 19.67 -16.90 20.52
CA ALA A 301 18.97 -16.94 21.81
C ALA A 301 17.45 -17.06 21.68
N SER A 302 16.91 -16.73 20.49
CA SER A 302 15.49 -16.85 20.17
C SER A 302 15.11 -18.19 19.54
N LEU A 303 16.08 -19.09 19.31
CA LEU A 303 15.91 -20.32 18.54
C LEU A 303 16.08 -21.58 19.39
N ASP A 304 15.29 -22.58 19.09
CA ASP A 304 15.50 -23.94 19.61
C ASP A 304 16.76 -24.58 19.00
N LYS A 305 17.37 -25.55 19.72
CA LYS A 305 18.65 -26.17 19.32
C LYS A 305 18.66 -26.77 17.89
N GLY A 306 17.50 -27.18 17.34
CA GLY A 306 17.38 -27.70 15.97
C GLY A 306 17.35 -26.63 14.87
N ALA A 307 17.16 -25.36 15.23
CA ALA A 307 17.00 -24.27 14.27
C ALA A 307 18.30 -23.50 13.96
N PHE A 308 19.42 -23.87 14.58
CA PHE A 308 20.70 -23.15 14.43
C PHE A 308 21.26 -23.14 13.00
N ALA A 309 20.86 -24.08 12.14
CA ALA A 309 21.35 -24.14 10.78
C ALA A 309 21.12 -22.81 10.01
N VAL A 310 20.01 -22.12 10.27
CA VAL A 310 19.68 -20.85 9.57
C VAL A 310 20.55 -19.66 10.05
N THR A 311 21.32 -19.80 11.12
CA THR A 311 22.25 -18.75 11.58
C THR A 311 23.55 -18.74 10.79
N ASP A 312 23.87 -19.84 10.07
CA ASP A 312 25.04 -19.91 9.18
C ASP A 312 24.75 -19.16 7.86
N LYS A 313 25.56 -18.15 7.56
CA LYS A 313 25.46 -17.33 6.33
C LYS A 313 25.52 -18.20 5.07
N LYS A 314 26.40 -19.21 5.02
CA LYS A 314 26.57 -20.06 3.84
C LYS A 314 25.34 -20.92 3.56
N ILE A 315 24.65 -21.38 4.61
CA ILE A 315 23.39 -22.13 4.46
C ILE A 315 22.30 -21.20 3.92
N ARG A 316 22.17 -19.96 4.42
CA ARG A 316 21.22 -19.00 3.90
C ARG A 316 21.50 -18.62 2.45
N GLN A 317 22.77 -18.46 2.08
CA GLN A 317 23.17 -18.21 0.69
C GLN A 317 22.91 -19.43 -0.19
N ALA A 318 23.15 -20.66 0.29
CA ALA A 318 22.83 -21.89 -0.44
C ALA A 318 21.32 -22.01 -0.72
N ILE A 319 20.46 -21.65 0.23
CA ILE A 319 19.01 -21.58 0.04
C ILE A 319 18.66 -20.55 -1.05
N ASN A 320 19.30 -19.37 -1.03
CA ASN A 320 19.10 -18.32 -2.01
C ASN A 320 19.45 -18.75 -3.45
N TYR A 321 20.55 -19.48 -3.65
CA TYR A 321 20.97 -20.02 -4.97
C TYR A 321 20.21 -21.28 -5.39
N GLY A 322 19.53 -21.95 -4.46
CA GLY A 322 19.05 -23.32 -4.61
C GLY A 322 17.79 -23.52 -5.45
N PHE A 323 17.06 -22.48 -5.87
CA PHE A 323 15.82 -22.61 -6.62
C PHE A 323 15.67 -21.56 -7.72
N ASP A 324 14.97 -21.95 -8.80
CA ASP A 324 14.72 -21.11 -9.98
C ASP A 324 13.45 -20.27 -9.80
N ARG A 325 13.64 -18.97 -9.51
CA ARG A 325 12.57 -17.98 -9.31
C ARG A 325 11.76 -17.72 -10.58
N ALA A 326 12.41 -17.69 -11.74
CA ALA A 326 11.75 -17.46 -13.02
C ALA A 326 10.80 -18.63 -13.35
N LYS A 327 11.28 -19.89 -13.15
CA LYS A 327 10.46 -21.08 -13.29
C LYS A 327 9.27 -21.08 -12.33
N MET A 328 9.49 -20.69 -11.07
CA MET A 328 8.43 -20.57 -10.06
C MET A 328 7.31 -19.61 -10.50
N ILE A 329 7.68 -18.41 -10.96
CA ILE A 329 6.71 -17.39 -11.41
C ILE A 329 5.96 -17.89 -12.65
N ARG A 330 6.66 -18.46 -13.60
CA ARG A 330 6.06 -18.99 -14.85
C ARG A 330 4.98 -20.03 -14.57
N PHE A 331 5.27 -21.01 -13.72
CA PHE A 331 4.35 -22.14 -13.51
C PHE A 331 3.27 -21.89 -12.45
N LEU A 332 3.56 -21.06 -11.45
CA LEU A 332 2.61 -20.85 -10.35
C LEU A 332 1.86 -19.52 -10.43
N ARG A 333 2.37 -18.55 -11.22
CA ARG A 333 1.83 -17.20 -11.24
C ARG A 333 1.51 -16.66 -12.66
N ASN A 334 1.51 -17.50 -13.69
CA ASN A 334 1.27 -17.09 -15.09
C ASN A 334 2.14 -15.87 -15.47
N ASN A 335 3.42 -15.87 -15.14
CA ASN A 335 4.38 -14.78 -15.31
C ASN A 335 3.99 -13.43 -14.62
N MET A 336 3.06 -13.45 -13.67
CA MET A 336 2.74 -12.26 -12.88
C MET A 336 3.83 -11.97 -11.85
N GLY A 337 4.39 -10.76 -11.91
CA GLY A 337 5.53 -10.33 -11.10
C GLY A 337 6.87 -10.62 -11.77
N SER A 338 7.93 -10.16 -11.15
CA SER A 338 9.31 -10.36 -11.63
C SER A 338 10.16 -11.13 -10.63
N PRO A 339 11.11 -11.99 -11.09
CA PRO A 339 11.97 -12.78 -10.21
C PRO A 339 12.75 -11.90 -9.21
N GLY A 340 12.80 -12.34 -7.95
CA GLY A 340 13.52 -11.66 -6.87
C GLY A 340 15.03 -11.85 -6.95
N THR A 341 15.65 -11.40 -8.02
CA THR A 341 17.11 -11.50 -8.28
C THR A 341 17.89 -10.24 -7.92
N GLY A 342 17.23 -9.18 -7.45
CA GLY A 342 17.82 -7.97 -6.88
C GLY A 342 17.80 -7.98 -5.36
N GLY A 343 17.79 -6.78 -4.76
CA GLY A 343 17.73 -6.58 -3.32
C GLY A 343 16.32 -6.62 -2.74
N ILE A 344 16.20 -6.20 -1.47
CA ILE A 344 14.89 -6.09 -0.80
C ILE A 344 14.07 -4.90 -1.33
N ILE A 345 14.74 -3.86 -1.82
CA ILE A 345 14.10 -2.65 -2.36
C ILE A 345 13.49 -2.99 -3.73
N PRO A 346 12.17 -2.92 -3.93
CA PRO A 346 11.54 -3.21 -5.21
C PRO A 346 11.83 -2.12 -6.24
N ARG A 347 11.72 -2.49 -7.53
CA ARG A 347 11.81 -1.53 -8.64
C ARG A 347 10.75 -0.44 -8.50
N GLY A 348 11.14 0.80 -8.77
CA GLY A 348 10.28 1.98 -8.64
C GLY A 348 10.62 2.86 -7.44
N LEU A 349 11.51 2.40 -6.55
CA LEU A 349 12.06 3.21 -5.47
C LEU A 349 13.53 3.59 -5.71
N PRO A 350 13.98 4.75 -5.19
CA PRO A 350 15.40 5.13 -5.24
C PRO A 350 16.28 4.10 -4.53
N GLY A 351 17.42 3.78 -5.12
CA GLY A 351 18.37 2.80 -4.56
C GLY A 351 18.06 1.34 -4.91
N ALA A 352 16.98 1.04 -5.63
CA ALA A 352 16.67 -0.32 -6.07
C ALA A 352 17.71 -0.86 -7.06
N ASP A 353 18.08 -2.14 -6.91
CA ASP A 353 18.90 -2.85 -7.90
C ASP A 353 18.06 -3.24 -9.13
N THR A 354 18.08 -2.38 -10.14
CA THR A 354 17.33 -2.62 -11.38
C THR A 354 18.02 -3.63 -12.33
N LEU A 355 19.29 -3.96 -12.07
CA LEU A 355 20.11 -4.80 -12.94
C LEU A 355 20.35 -6.22 -12.38
N GLY A 356 19.87 -6.52 -11.16
CA GLY A 356 20.06 -7.82 -10.52
C GLY A 356 21.52 -8.14 -10.19
N ARG A 357 22.27 -7.15 -9.71
CA ARG A 357 23.71 -7.27 -9.41
C ARG A 357 24.00 -7.72 -7.99
N ILE A 358 23.08 -7.42 -7.05
CA ILE A 358 23.32 -7.68 -5.62
C ILE A 358 22.54 -8.90 -5.10
N GLY A 359 21.53 -9.37 -5.83
CA GLY A 359 20.71 -10.52 -5.42
C GLY A 359 21.25 -11.87 -5.89
N TYR A 360 20.40 -12.88 -5.86
CA TYR A 360 20.76 -14.27 -6.12
C TYR A 360 20.07 -14.83 -7.35
N GLY A 361 20.85 -15.26 -8.34
CA GLY A 361 20.38 -16.09 -9.44
C GLY A 361 20.24 -17.57 -9.05
N TYR A 362 19.66 -18.40 -9.94
CA TYR A 362 19.63 -19.84 -9.75
C TYR A 362 20.98 -20.46 -10.09
N ASP A 363 21.71 -20.96 -9.09
CA ASP A 363 22.98 -21.68 -9.26
C ASP A 363 23.08 -22.84 -8.25
N PRO A 364 22.53 -24.02 -8.58
CA PRO A 364 22.57 -25.17 -7.70
C PRO A 364 23.99 -25.73 -7.48
N LYS A 365 24.97 -25.41 -8.36
CA LYS A 365 26.37 -25.82 -8.15
C LYS A 365 26.99 -24.97 -7.05
N GLN A 366 26.78 -23.67 -7.09
CA GLN A 366 27.22 -22.74 -6.05
C GLN A 366 26.54 -23.08 -4.71
N ALA A 367 25.24 -23.40 -4.72
CA ALA A 367 24.52 -23.81 -3.53
C ALA A 367 25.16 -25.05 -2.86
N ARG A 368 25.49 -26.11 -3.64
CA ARG A 368 26.19 -27.31 -3.11
C ARG A 368 27.57 -26.98 -2.56
N ARG A 369 28.33 -26.14 -3.26
CA ARG A 369 29.64 -25.70 -2.76
C ARG A 369 29.54 -24.99 -1.38
N LEU A 370 28.57 -24.10 -1.24
CA LEU A 370 28.33 -23.41 0.03
C LEU A 370 27.91 -24.37 1.17
N LEU A 371 27.13 -25.42 0.85
CA LEU A 371 26.79 -26.47 1.82
C LEU A 371 28.02 -27.29 2.23
N GLU A 372 28.90 -27.66 1.28
CA GLU A 372 30.16 -28.32 1.58
C GLU A 372 31.07 -27.46 2.47
N GLU A 373 31.23 -26.19 2.14
CA GLU A 373 31.99 -25.23 2.94
C GLU A 373 31.38 -24.96 4.34
N ALA A 374 30.08 -25.20 4.52
CA ALA A 374 29.39 -25.15 5.80
C ALA A 374 29.51 -26.47 6.59
N GLY A 375 30.17 -27.49 6.03
CA GLY A 375 30.34 -28.80 6.65
C GLY A 375 29.22 -29.81 6.36
N TYR A 376 28.38 -29.57 5.37
CA TYR A 376 27.24 -30.41 5.00
C TYR A 376 27.30 -30.84 3.51
N PRO A 377 28.34 -31.56 3.09
CA PRO A 377 28.45 -32.02 1.69
C PRO A 377 27.20 -32.80 1.27
N GLU A 378 26.59 -32.45 0.12
CA GLU A 378 25.32 -32.99 -0.37
C GLU A 378 24.18 -32.97 0.69
N GLY A 379 24.25 -32.05 1.67
CA GLY A 379 23.28 -31.91 2.76
C GLY A 379 23.40 -32.96 3.86
N GLN A 380 24.46 -33.78 3.87
CA GLN A 380 24.65 -34.82 4.89
C GLN A 380 24.82 -34.22 6.27
N GLY A 381 23.99 -34.65 7.22
CA GLY A 381 24.01 -34.13 8.60
C GLY A 381 23.33 -32.78 8.80
N LEU A 382 22.88 -32.09 7.74
CA LEU A 382 22.12 -30.86 7.87
C LEU A 382 20.75 -31.17 8.51
N PRO A 383 20.40 -30.52 9.63
CA PRO A 383 19.07 -30.67 10.22
C PRO A 383 17.95 -30.23 9.26
N GLU A 384 16.79 -30.87 9.38
CA GLU A 384 15.60 -30.41 8.67
C GLU A 384 15.20 -29.00 9.13
N ILE A 385 15.01 -28.09 8.18
CA ILE A 385 14.69 -26.68 8.45
C ILE A 385 13.17 -26.49 8.35
N THR A 386 12.54 -25.95 9.38
CA THR A 386 11.10 -25.66 9.38
C THR A 386 10.82 -24.29 8.79
N LEU A 387 10.03 -24.24 7.70
CA LEU A 387 9.53 -23.02 7.08
C LEU A 387 8.07 -22.79 7.48
N SER A 388 7.83 -21.73 8.27
CA SER A 388 6.49 -21.33 8.66
C SER A 388 5.83 -20.43 7.61
N THR A 389 4.63 -20.83 7.17
CA THR A 389 3.89 -20.19 6.07
C THR A 389 2.38 -20.18 6.32
N THR A 390 1.60 -19.69 5.34
CA THR A 390 0.14 -19.80 5.31
C THR A 390 -0.33 -20.68 4.15
N ALA A 391 -1.58 -21.15 4.19
CA ALA A 391 -2.16 -22.01 3.16
C ALA A 391 -2.09 -21.38 1.75
N GLU A 392 -2.27 -20.07 1.65
CA GLU A 392 -2.23 -19.32 0.38
C GLU A 392 -0.88 -19.43 -0.35
N TYR A 393 0.23 -19.54 0.40
CA TYR A 393 1.59 -19.59 -0.15
C TYR A 393 2.16 -21.02 -0.19
N LEU A 394 1.34 -22.03 0.13
CA LEU A 394 1.82 -23.41 0.26
C LEU A 394 2.42 -23.95 -1.05
N ASP A 395 1.82 -23.65 -2.20
CA ASP A 395 2.31 -24.15 -3.49
C ASP A 395 3.67 -23.55 -3.88
N VAL A 396 3.86 -22.24 -3.64
CA VAL A 396 5.15 -21.57 -3.81
C VAL A 396 6.21 -22.21 -2.92
N ASN A 397 5.89 -22.44 -1.65
CA ASN A 397 6.85 -23.00 -0.70
C ASN A 397 7.13 -24.48 -0.94
N LYS A 398 6.17 -25.27 -1.45
CA LYS A 398 6.39 -26.65 -1.90
C LYS A 398 7.30 -26.73 -3.13
N PHE A 399 7.17 -25.77 -4.06
CA PHE A 399 8.10 -25.66 -5.17
C PHE A 399 9.53 -25.44 -4.66
N ILE A 400 9.73 -24.49 -3.74
CA ILE A 400 11.03 -24.22 -3.12
C ILE A 400 11.54 -25.45 -2.37
N GLN A 401 10.70 -26.11 -1.57
CA GLN A 401 11.04 -27.37 -0.88
C GLN A 401 11.55 -28.43 -1.87
N HIS A 402 10.85 -28.62 -2.98
CA HIS A 402 11.24 -29.58 -4.02
C HIS A 402 12.61 -29.23 -4.63
N GLU A 403 12.82 -27.99 -5.06
CA GLU A 403 14.08 -27.58 -5.68
C GLU A 403 15.25 -27.67 -4.67
N LEU A 404 15.06 -27.28 -3.43
CA LEU A 404 16.08 -27.37 -2.37
C LEU A 404 16.41 -28.82 -1.99
N SER A 405 15.44 -29.74 -2.04
CA SER A 405 15.68 -31.15 -1.79
C SER A 405 16.68 -31.78 -2.79
N ARG A 406 16.74 -31.26 -4.01
CA ARG A 406 17.67 -31.68 -5.07
C ARG A 406 19.14 -31.31 -4.81
N ILE A 407 19.37 -30.40 -3.87
CA ILE A 407 20.72 -30.00 -3.43
C ILE A 407 21.01 -30.47 -2.00
N GLY A 408 20.14 -31.30 -1.41
CA GLY A 408 20.33 -31.89 -0.09
C GLY A 408 19.72 -31.12 1.09
N ILE A 409 19.05 -29.97 0.86
CA ILE A 409 18.37 -29.23 1.91
C ILE A 409 16.95 -29.77 2.08
N LYS A 410 16.62 -30.23 3.29
CA LYS A 410 15.28 -30.71 3.64
C LYS A 410 14.49 -29.61 4.35
N LEU A 411 13.33 -29.23 3.80
CA LEU A 411 12.39 -28.31 4.43
C LEU A 411 11.17 -29.07 4.97
N LYS A 412 10.71 -28.66 6.16
CA LYS A 412 9.41 -29.03 6.70
C LYS A 412 8.48 -27.81 6.62
N MET A 413 7.26 -27.99 6.08
CA MET A 413 6.26 -26.92 6.07
C MET A 413 5.48 -26.91 7.37
N ASP A 414 5.43 -25.71 7.99
CA ASP A 414 4.59 -25.42 9.13
C ASP A 414 3.53 -24.39 8.70
N VAL A 415 2.29 -24.88 8.49
CA VAL A 415 1.19 -24.06 7.93
C VAL A 415 0.36 -23.47 9.04
N ASN A 416 0.35 -22.15 9.12
CA ASN A 416 -0.31 -21.38 10.16
C ASN A 416 -1.46 -20.51 9.61
N PRO A 417 -2.49 -20.22 10.40
CA PRO A 417 -3.43 -19.14 10.10
C PRO A 417 -2.68 -17.79 9.98
N PRO A 418 -3.08 -16.86 9.07
CA PRO A 418 -2.35 -15.61 8.82
C PRO A 418 -2.11 -14.76 10.10
N ALA A 419 -3.10 -14.69 10.99
CA ALA A 419 -2.98 -13.95 12.25
C ALA A 419 -1.93 -14.58 13.20
N ALA A 420 -1.91 -15.92 13.30
CA ALA A 420 -0.95 -16.65 14.13
C ALA A 420 0.48 -16.50 13.59
N LEU A 421 0.67 -16.64 12.26
CA LEU A 421 1.98 -16.42 11.63
C LEU A 421 2.52 -15.02 11.92
N LYS A 422 1.65 -14.00 11.81
CA LYS A 422 2.00 -12.60 12.08
C LYS A 422 2.44 -12.41 13.53
N GLU A 423 1.71 -12.97 14.49
CA GLU A 423 2.01 -12.85 15.91
C GLU A 423 3.31 -13.58 16.28
N LEU A 424 3.48 -14.84 15.82
CA LEU A 424 4.69 -15.63 16.09
C LEU A 424 5.95 -14.95 15.53
N LYS A 425 5.84 -14.39 14.32
CA LYS A 425 6.90 -13.60 13.69
C LYS A 425 7.25 -12.35 14.51
N ALA A 426 6.24 -11.58 14.91
CA ALA A 426 6.43 -10.37 15.72
C ALA A 426 7.03 -10.66 17.10
N ARG A 427 6.85 -11.87 17.63
CA ARG A 427 7.45 -12.33 18.91
C ARG A 427 8.79 -13.05 18.76
N ALA A 428 9.42 -13.00 17.59
CA ALA A 428 10.69 -13.68 17.29
C ALA A 428 10.68 -15.20 17.59
N LYS A 429 9.58 -15.90 17.28
CA LYS A 429 9.39 -17.33 17.57
C LYS A 429 9.62 -18.25 16.37
N LEU A 430 9.88 -17.70 15.20
CA LEU A 430 9.99 -18.45 13.97
C LEU A 430 11.42 -18.40 13.41
N PRO A 431 12.11 -19.55 13.22
CA PRO A 431 13.48 -19.58 12.71
C PRO A 431 13.56 -19.22 11.21
N PHE A 432 12.57 -19.65 10.42
CA PHE A 432 12.47 -19.37 8.99
C PHE A 432 11.00 -19.22 8.62
N PHE A 433 10.64 -18.11 8.01
CA PHE A 433 9.24 -17.73 7.85
C PHE A 433 8.97 -16.99 6.54
N ARG A 434 7.76 -17.13 6.04
CA ARG A 434 7.24 -16.32 4.93
C ARG A 434 6.88 -14.91 5.41
N ALA A 435 7.25 -13.93 4.62
CA ALA A 435 6.87 -12.54 4.80
C ALA A 435 6.68 -11.82 3.47
N SER A 436 6.07 -10.65 3.52
CA SER A 436 6.04 -9.66 2.46
C SER A 436 6.13 -8.27 3.06
N TRP A 437 6.57 -7.32 2.26
CA TRP A 437 6.55 -5.92 2.63
C TRP A 437 6.03 -5.08 1.49
N ILE A 438 5.00 -4.31 1.77
CA ILE A 438 4.41 -3.33 0.85
C ILE A 438 4.83 -1.96 1.35
N ALA A 439 5.30 -1.10 0.46
CA ALA A 439 5.67 0.26 0.84
C ALA A 439 4.46 1.04 1.36
N ASP A 440 4.62 1.64 2.52
CA ASP A 440 3.64 2.56 3.12
C ASP A 440 3.77 3.97 2.52
N TYR A 441 4.98 4.36 2.11
CA TYR A 441 5.33 5.66 1.51
C TYR A 441 6.46 5.49 0.49
N PRO A 442 6.66 6.45 -0.43
CA PRO A 442 7.56 6.29 -1.58
C PRO A 442 9.03 6.55 -1.26
N ASP A 443 9.56 5.87 -0.24
CA ASP A 443 10.98 5.94 0.11
C ASP A 443 11.53 4.55 0.43
N ALA A 444 12.77 4.26 -0.01
CA ALA A 444 13.41 2.96 0.21
C ALA A 444 13.75 2.71 1.70
N GLU A 445 13.81 3.76 2.51
CA GLU A 445 13.94 3.64 3.97
C GLU A 445 12.85 2.72 4.53
N ASN A 446 11.64 2.72 3.95
CA ASN A 446 10.53 1.86 4.35
C ASN A 446 10.88 0.35 4.33
N TYR A 447 11.77 -0.07 3.42
CA TYR A 447 12.30 -1.44 3.34
C TYR A 447 13.54 -1.63 4.22
N LEU A 448 14.41 -0.64 4.25
CA LEU A 448 15.69 -0.73 4.96
C LEU A 448 15.51 -0.67 6.48
N SER A 449 14.45 -0.03 6.97
CA SER A 449 14.05 -0.06 8.39
C SER A 449 13.82 -1.47 8.95
N LEU A 450 13.52 -2.45 8.08
CA LEU A 450 13.38 -3.87 8.43
C LEU A 450 14.69 -4.52 8.89
N PHE A 451 15.83 -3.88 8.66
CA PHE A 451 17.15 -4.39 8.97
C PHE A 451 17.94 -3.50 9.94
N HIS A 452 17.39 -2.35 10.34
CA HIS A 452 18.01 -1.48 11.34
C HIS A 452 17.96 -2.14 12.73
N SER A 453 19.09 -2.18 13.44
CA SER A 453 19.20 -2.90 14.71
C SER A 453 18.32 -2.32 15.83
N ALA A 454 18.00 -1.02 15.77
CA ALA A 454 17.08 -0.38 16.72
C ALA A 454 15.62 -0.82 16.54
N ASN A 455 15.29 -1.52 15.44
CA ASN A 455 13.92 -1.90 15.08
C ASN A 455 13.62 -3.39 15.30
N PHE A 456 14.32 -4.05 16.23
CA PHE A 456 14.03 -5.47 16.52
C PHE A 456 12.58 -5.68 16.97
N CYS A 457 11.96 -6.75 16.47
CA CYS A 457 10.69 -7.18 17.02
C CYS A 457 10.88 -7.67 18.49
N PRO A 458 9.89 -7.49 19.39
CA PRO A 458 8.50 -7.10 19.11
C PRO A 458 8.25 -5.60 18.90
N ASP A 459 9.20 -4.73 19.24
CA ASP A 459 9.01 -3.27 19.26
C ASP A 459 9.11 -2.62 17.87
N GLY A 460 9.72 -3.32 16.90
CA GLY A 460 9.89 -2.86 15.54
C GLY A 460 9.74 -3.96 14.47
N PRO A 461 9.91 -3.61 13.20
CA PRO A 461 9.67 -4.51 12.06
C PRO A 461 10.87 -5.39 11.68
N ASN A 462 12.00 -5.32 12.37
CA ASN A 462 13.18 -6.18 12.10
C ASN A 462 12.92 -7.60 12.64
N TYR A 463 12.16 -8.39 11.89
CA TYR A 463 11.82 -9.76 12.25
C TYR A 463 12.99 -10.74 12.17
N ALA A 464 14.04 -10.38 11.42
CA ALA A 464 15.25 -11.19 11.29
C ALA A 464 16.20 -11.03 12.48
N HIS A 465 16.03 -10.02 13.32
CA HIS A 465 17.04 -9.57 14.30
C HIS A 465 18.43 -9.38 13.63
N TYR A 466 18.42 -8.88 12.40
CA TYR A 466 19.65 -8.54 11.70
C TYR A 466 20.33 -7.36 12.40
N ALA A 467 21.62 -7.48 12.66
CA ALA A 467 22.44 -6.43 13.26
C ALA A 467 23.77 -6.32 12.52
N SER A 468 24.05 -5.15 12.01
CA SER A 468 25.31 -4.80 11.35
C SER A 468 25.65 -3.35 11.67
N GLN A 469 26.77 -3.11 12.32
CA GLN A 469 27.23 -1.76 12.63
C GLN A 469 27.38 -0.92 11.35
N GLN A 470 27.95 -1.49 10.29
CA GLN A 470 28.12 -0.80 9.01
C GLN A 470 26.76 -0.41 8.39
N PHE A 471 25.76 -1.28 8.50
CA PHE A 471 24.41 -0.98 8.04
C PHE A 471 23.80 0.18 8.85
N ASP A 472 23.90 0.14 10.17
CA ASP A 472 23.34 1.16 11.06
C ASP A 472 24.01 2.54 10.84
N GLU A 473 25.33 2.56 10.59
CA GLU A 473 26.06 3.77 10.24
C GLU A 473 25.60 4.37 8.90
N LEU A 474 25.39 3.52 7.87
CA LEU A 474 24.84 3.94 6.59
C LEU A 474 23.38 4.42 6.72
N TYR A 475 22.57 3.76 7.54
CA TYR A 475 21.19 4.19 7.82
C TYR A 475 21.18 5.60 8.43
N ALA A 476 22.02 5.83 9.44
CA ALA A 476 22.16 7.15 10.08
C ALA A 476 22.66 8.22 9.09
N ALA A 477 23.57 7.86 8.17
CA ALA A 477 24.04 8.75 7.12
C ALA A 477 22.93 9.10 6.09
N ALA A 478 22.15 8.09 5.67
CA ALA A 478 21.03 8.30 4.75
C ALA A 478 19.97 9.25 5.31
N MET A 479 19.70 9.17 6.63
CA MET A 479 18.71 10.06 7.28
C MET A 479 19.17 11.52 7.36
N LYS A 480 20.47 11.79 7.22
CA LYS A 480 21.03 13.14 7.19
C LYS A 480 21.27 13.68 5.77
N GLU A 481 21.23 12.81 4.76
CA GLU A 481 21.53 13.20 3.38
C GLU A 481 20.29 13.85 2.73
N ALA A 482 20.40 15.14 2.45
CA ALA A 482 19.33 15.91 1.82
C ALA A 482 19.22 15.66 0.31
N ASP A 483 20.37 15.39 -0.36
CA ASP A 483 20.39 15.09 -1.78
C ASP A 483 19.82 13.69 -2.05
N ALA A 484 18.74 13.64 -2.82
CA ALA A 484 18.02 12.40 -3.10
C ALA A 484 18.86 11.37 -3.90
N ALA A 485 19.74 11.83 -4.79
CA ALA A 485 20.58 10.93 -5.58
C ALA A 485 21.68 10.30 -4.72
N ARG A 486 22.34 11.08 -3.87
CA ARG A 486 23.33 10.57 -2.92
C ARG A 486 22.68 9.64 -1.89
N ARG A 487 21.49 9.97 -1.41
CA ARG A 487 20.73 9.10 -0.51
C ARG A 487 20.39 7.76 -1.17
N ALA A 488 19.99 7.77 -2.45
CA ALA A 488 19.76 6.54 -3.22
C ALA A 488 21.01 5.65 -3.32
N GLU A 489 22.21 6.25 -3.49
CA GLU A 489 23.47 5.50 -3.48
C GLU A 489 23.75 4.85 -2.11
N ILE A 490 23.43 5.54 -1.02
CA ILE A 490 23.57 4.97 0.33
C ILE A 490 22.59 3.81 0.49
N TYR A 491 21.34 3.96 0.08
CA TYR A 491 20.33 2.89 0.12
C TYR A 491 20.75 1.66 -0.68
N TYR A 492 21.32 1.84 -1.87
CA TYR A 492 21.85 0.73 -2.66
C TYR A 492 22.98 -0.02 -1.93
N LYS A 493 23.90 0.71 -1.26
CA LYS A 493 24.97 0.08 -0.44
C LYS A 493 24.39 -0.71 0.74
N MET A 494 23.37 -0.16 1.40
CA MET A 494 22.68 -0.84 2.51
C MET A 494 21.99 -2.11 2.04
N ASP A 495 21.30 -2.07 0.91
CA ASP A 495 20.64 -3.22 0.31
C ASP A 495 21.66 -4.29 -0.11
N SER A 496 22.80 -3.88 -0.65
CA SER A 496 23.92 -4.77 -0.98
C SER A 496 24.43 -5.53 0.25
N LEU A 497 24.59 -4.86 1.40
CA LEU A 497 25.00 -5.51 2.66
C LEU A 497 23.96 -6.52 3.13
N VAL A 498 22.68 -6.18 3.07
CA VAL A 498 21.59 -7.11 3.42
C VAL A 498 21.67 -8.36 2.54
N MET A 499 21.80 -8.18 1.22
CA MET A 499 21.86 -9.33 0.32
C MET A 499 23.13 -10.15 0.51
N GLU A 500 24.27 -9.54 0.78
CA GLU A 500 25.52 -10.26 1.09
C GLU A 500 25.37 -11.13 2.35
N ASP A 501 24.76 -10.60 3.42
CA ASP A 501 24.56 -11.33 4.68
C ASP A 501 23.39 -12.30 4.64
N ALA A 502 22.53 -12.19 3.61
CA ALA A 502 21.41 -13.09 3.34
C ALA A 502 20.45 -13.32 4.52
N PRO A 503 20.00 -12.30 5.28
CA PRO A 503 18.97 -12.47 6.30
C PRO A 503 17.61 -12.80 5.69
N VAL A 504 17.48 -12.69 4.38
CA VAL A 504 16.25 -12.93 3.62
C VAL A 504 16.50 -13.69 2.32
N VAL A 505 15.45 -14.30 1.78
CA VAL A 505 15.39 -14.89 0.44
C VAL A 505 14.31 -14.14 -0.33
N ILE A 506 14.68 -13.29 -1.25
CA ILE A 506 13.72 -12.58 -2.09
C ILE A 506 13.11 -13.59 -3.08
N LEU A 507 11.78 -13.70 -3.10
CA LEU A 507 11.05 -14.61 -3.97
C LEU A 507 10.72 -13.94 -5.30
N TYR A 508 9.97 -12.84 -5.22
CA TYR A 508 9.57 -12.05 -6.37
C TYR A 508 9.14 -10.64 -5.95
N TYR A 509 9.15 -9.73 -6.92
CA TYR A 509 8.50 -8.44 -6.83
C TYR A 509 7.15 -8.54 -7.52
N ASP A 510 6.11 -8.09 -6.86
CA ASP A 510 4.74 -8.23 -7.33
C ASP A 510 4.36 -7.17 -8.36
N GLU A 511 3.21 -7.35 -9.00
CA GLU A 511 2.64 -6.44 -9.97
C GLU A 511 1.20 -6.05 -9.60
N VAL A 512 0.87 -4.79 -9.81
CA VAL A 512 -0.51 -4.33 -9.79
C VAL A 512 -1.15 -4.68 -11.12
N MET A 513 -2.25 -5.41 -11.08
CA MET A 513 -3.09 -5.70 -12.23
C MET A 513 -4.43 -4.99 -12.08
N ARG A 514 -4.81 -4.19 -13.07
CA ARG A 514 -6.07 -3.46 -13.10
C ARG A 514 -6.84 -3.81 -14.37
N PHE A 515 -8.05 -4.30 -14.19
CA PHE A 515 -8.98 -4.60 -15.26
C PHE A 515 -10.08 -3.54 -15.27
N THR A 516 -10.31 -2.93 -16.42
CA THR A 516 -11.37 -1.91 -16.61
C THR A 516 -12.17 -2.19 -17.84
N GLY A 517 -13.43 -1.76 -17.85
CA GLY A 517 -14.19 -1.63 -19.08
C GLY A 517 -13.49 -0.71 -20.08
N LYS A 518 -13.61 -0.97 -21.38
CA LYS A 518 -12.97 -0.15 -22.42
C LYS A 518 -13.48 1.29 -22.48
N ASN A 519 -14.66 1.55 -21.95
CA ASN A 519 -15.24 2.88 -21.84
C ASN A 519 -14.61 3.73 -20.71
N ILE A 520 -13.83 3.15 -19.80
CA ILE A 520 -13.18 3.88 -18.70
C ILE A 520 -11.91 4.59 -19.21
N ARG A 521 -11.77 5.87 -18.87
CA ARG A 521 -10.62 6.72 -19.17
C ARG A 521 -10.14 7.44 -17.91
N GLY A 522 -8.90 7.94 -17.93
CA GLY A 522 -8.33 8.75 -16.84
C GLY A 522 -8.03 7.99 -15.55
N LEU A 523 -8.22 6.66 -15.53
CA LEU A 523 -7.78 5.85 -14.40
C LEU A 523 -6.27 5.65 -14.48
N GLY A 524 -5.54 6.36 -13.61
CA GLY A 524 -4.11 6.19 -13.43
C GLY A 524 -3.77 4.85 -12.76
N SER A 525 -2.50 4.55 -12.71
CA SER A 525 -1.96 3.39 -12.03
C SER A 525 -0.65 3.78 -11.34
N ASN A 526 -0.47 3.37 -10.09
CA ASN A 526 0.70 3.71 -9.29
C ASN A 526 1.22 2.50 -8.51
N PRO A 527 2.52 2.47 -8.19
CA PRO A 527 3.16 1.31 -7.58
C PRO A 527 2.71 0.96 -6.15
N ILE A 528 1.92 1.79 -5.47
CA ILE A 528 1.28 1.45 -4.18
C ILE A 528 -0.19 1.04 -4.35
N ASN A 529 -0.65 0.85 -5.58
CA ASN A 529 -2.02 0.48 -5.93
C ASN A 529 -3.10 1.43 -5.36
N GLN A 530 -2.79 2.71 -5.18
CA GLN A 530 -3.78 3.70 -4.73
C GLN A 530 -4.82 3.94 -5.83
N LEU A 531 -6.09 3.95 -5.47
CA LEU A 531 -7.19 4.22 -6.38
C LEU A 531 -7.55 5.71 -6.35
N ASN A 532 -7.17 6.45 -7.40
CA ASN A 532 -7.50 7.85 -7.55
C ASN A 532 -8.57 8.01 -8.63
N LEU A 533 -9.78 8.46 -8.26
CA LEU A 533 -10.93 8.53 -9.14
C LEU A 533 -11.27 9.95 -9.60
N LYS A 534 -10.55 10.99 -9.15
CA LYS A 534 -10.89 12.39 -9.45
C LYS A 534 -10.81 12.73 -10.95
N ARG A 535 -9.92 12.05 -11.71
CA ARG A 535 -9.72 12.23 -13.16
C ARG A 535 -10.40 11.17 -14.03
N VAL A 536 -11.08 10.23 -13.40
CA VAL A 536 -11.76 9.15 -14.14
C VAL A 536 -13.03 9.69 -14.80
N TYR A 537 -13.22 9.32 -16.07
CA TYR A 537 -14.45 9.59 -16.82
C TYR A 537 -14.83 8.41 -17.70
N LYS A 538 -16.08 8.39 -18.15
CA LYS A 538 -16.61 7.38 -19.06
C LYS A 538 -16.84 7.97 -20.43
N VAL A 539 -16.37 7.26 -21.46
CA VAL A 539 -16.72 7.57 -22.85
C VAL A 539 -17.93 6.72 -23.26
N ARG A 540 -18.78 7.26 -24.13
CA ARG A 540 -19.84 6.48 -24.79
C ARG A 540 -19.19 5.66 -25.89
N ASP A 541 -19.54 4.37 -25.98
CA ASP A 541 -19.18 3.50 -27.11
C ASP A 541 -19.91 3.94 -28.39
#